data_bdaaf2bec4f343aa1c995e57fac2074b
#
_entry.id   bdaaf2bec4f343aa1c995e57fac2074b
#
_cell.length_a   1.000
_cell.length_b   1.000
_cell.length_c   1.000
_cell.angle_alpha   90.00
_cell.angle_beta   90.00
_cell.angle_gamma   90.00
#
_symmetry.space_group_name_H-M   'P 1'
#
loop_
_entity.id
_entity.type
_entity.pdbx_description
1 polymer ?
#
loop_
_entity_poly.entity_id
_entity_poly.type
_entity_poly.pdbx_seq_one_letter_code
_entity_poly.pdbx_strand_id
1 'polypeptide(L)'
;MTSTNISASSQWSISEVLKRPVPGRVPFSVEFMPPRDDAAENRLYRAAEVFHDLGASFVSVTYGAGGSTRERTARVARRLSRQPLTTLVHLTLVDHTVEELEEILRGYAEIGR
;
A
#
# COMPACT_ATOMS: atom_id res chain seq x y z
N MET A 1 6.10 20.78 15.17
CA MET A 1 7.10 20.04 14.40
C MET A 1 6.73 18.58 14.16
N THR A 2 6.21 17.94 15.17
CA THR A 2 5.85 16.52 15.09
C THR A 2 4.73 16.23 14.10
N SER A 3 3.72 17.09 14.00
CA SER A 3 2.62 16.89 13.07
C SER A 3 3.09 16.90 11.62
N THR A 4 4.10 17.70 11.31
CA THR A 4 4.69 17.75 9.98
C THR A 4 5.38 16.42 9.66
N ASN A 5 5.97 15.79 10.65
CA ASN A 5 6.66 14.51 10.47
C ASN A 5 5.69 13.38 10.16
N ILE A 6 4.46 13.45 10.66
CA ILE A 6 3.46 12.42 10.38
C ILE A 6 3.14 12.39 8.88
N SER A 7 2.93 13.55 8.27
CA SER A 7 2.65 13.56 6.85
C SER A 7 3.87 13.16 6.02
N ALA A 8 5.07 13.47 6.50
CA ALA A 8 6.30 13.06 5.83
C ALA A 8 6.48 11.54 5.86
N SER A 9 5.98 10.83 6.89
CA SER A 9 6.16 9.39 6.99
C SER A 9 5.50 8.63 5.84
N SER A 10 4.42 9.17 5.26
CA SER A 10 3.76 8.55 4.11
C SER A 10 4.64 8.56 2.85
N GLN A 11 5.67 9.39 2.81
CA GLN A 11 6.58 9.51 1.68
C GLN A 11 7.85 8.70 1.86
N TRP A 12 8.04 8.07 3.00
CA TRP A 12 9.23 7.29 3.27
C TRP A 12 9.18 5.96 2.55
N SER A 13 10.32 5.52 2.07
CA SER A 13 10.45 4.16 1.54
C SER A 13 10.36 3.16 2.69
N ILE A 14 10.08 1.91 2.34
CA ILE A 14 10.00 0.84 3.34
C ILE A 14 11.34 0.70 4.07
N SER A 15 12.45 0.80 3.35
CA SER A 15 13.77 0.70 3.98
C SER A 15 13.99 1.81 5.01
N GLU A 16 13.53 3.03 4.73
CA GLU A 16 13.63 4.14 5.67
C GLU A 16 12.76 3.90 6.90
N VAL A 17 11.53 3.41 6.70
CA VAL A 17 10.61 3.10 7.79
C VAL A 17 11.20 2.04 8.71
N LEU A 18 11.78 0.98 8.14
CA LEU A 18 12.35 -0.13 8.91
C LEU A 18 13.63 0.27 9.66
N LYS A 19 14.32 1.31 9.22
CA LYS A 19 15.51 1.83 9.93
C LYS A 19 15.18 2.68 11.14
N ARG A 20 13.91 2.92 11.40
CA ARG A 20 13.48 3.76 12.53
C ARG A 20 12.70 2.94 13.55
N PRO A 21 13.36 1.97 14.21
CA PRO A 21 12.67 1.16 15.21
C PRO A 21 12.27 2.03 16.39
N VAL A 22 11.09 1.76 16.93
CA VAL A 22 10.64 2.37 18.17
C VAL A 22 11.05 1.43 19.30
N PRO A 23 11.85 1.90 20.26
CA PRO A 23 12.27 1.04 21.39
C PRO A 23 11.06 0.42 22.12
N GLY A 24 11.18 -0.85 22.43
CA GLY A 24 10.12 -1.58 23.12
C GLY A 24 8.96 -2.02 22.25
N ARG A 25 9.02 -1.81 20.95
CA ARG A 25 7.99 -2.26 20.01
C ARG A 25 8.55 -3.22 18.99
N VAL A 26 7.75 -4.22 18.64
CA VAL A 26 8.05 -5.11 17.51
C VAL A 26 7.50 -4.45 16.24
N PRO A 27 8.33 -4.19 15.24
CA PRO A 27 7.81 -3.68 13.97
C PRO A 27 6.94 -4.75 13.31
N PHE A 28 5.85 -4.30 12.70
CA PHE A 28 4.95 -5.21 12.00
C PHE A 28 4.35 -4.54 10.78
N SER A 29 3.94 -5.34 9.83
CA SER A 29 3.21 -4.89 8.65
C SER A 29 1.95 -5.71 8.49
N VAL A 30 1.04 -5.23 7.67
CA VAL A 30 -0.23 -5.88 7.40
C VAL A 30 -0.38 -6.04 5.89
N GLU A 31 -0.82 -7.19 5.47
CA GLU A 31 -1.12 -7.46 4.06
C GLU A 31 -2.62 -7.53 3.85
N PHE A 32 -3.11 -6.82 2.84
CA PHE A 32 -4.50 -6.87 2.42
C PHE A 32 -4.64 -7.67 1.14
N MET A 33 -5.65 -8.51 1.08
CA MET A 33 -6.07 -9.11 -0.18
C MET A 33 -6.87 -8.09 -0.97
N PRO A 34 -6.88 -8.18 -2.31
CA PRO A 34 -7.70 -7.27 -3.12
C PRO A 34 -9.16 -7.40 -2.72
N PRO A 35 -9.86 -6.29 -2.45
CA PRO A 35 -11.26 -6.36 -2.07
C PRO A 35 -12.12 -6.80 -3.25
N ARG A 36 -13.19 -7.53 -2.97
CA ARG A 36 -14.08 -8.08 -4.01
C ARG A 36 -15.06 -7.06 -4.53
N ASP A 37 -15.48 -6.15 -3.68
CA ASP A 37 -16.53 -5.19 -3.98
C ASP A 37 -16.30 -3.89 -3.20
N ASP A 38 -17.16 -2.92 -3.40
CA ASP A 38 -17.00 -1.62 -2.78
C ASP A 38 -17.15 -1.67 -1.27
N ALA A 39 -18.01 -2.55 -0.75
CA ALA A 39 -18.15 -2.68 0.70
C ALA A 39 -16.88 -3.24 1.33
N ALA A 40 -16.27 -4.24 0.71
CA ALA A 40 -15.00 -4.78 1.17
C ALA A 40 -13.87 -3.74 1.05
N GLU A 41 -13.89 -2.95 -0.01
CA GLU A 41 -12.92 -1.88 -0.19
C GLU A 41 -13.02 -0.83 0.92
N ASN A 42 -14.24 -0.43 1.28
CA ASN A 42 -14.45 0.51 2.37
C ASN A 42 -14.00 -0.06 3.72
N ARG A 43 -14.23 -1.35 3.96
CA ARG A 43 -13.73 -2.00 5.18
C ARG A 43 -12.20 -2.00 5.22
N LEU A 44 -11.57 -2.20 4.07
CA LEU A 44 -10.11 -2.17 3.97
C LEU A 44 -9.56 -0.80 4.39
N TYR A 45 -10.15 0.27 3.91
CA TYR A 45 -9.68 1.61 4.25
C TYR A 45 -9.84 1.91 5.74
N ARG A 46 -10.92 1.47 6.35
CA ARG A 46 -11.11 1.63 7.79
C ARG A 46 -10.12 0.80 8.59
N ALA A 47 -9.87 -0.43 8.13
CA ALA A 47 -8.87 -1.28 8.77
C ALA A 47 -7.48 -0.66 8.66
N ALA A 48 -7.15 -0.08 7.51
CA ALA A 48 -5.86 0.57 7.33
C ALA A 48 -5.65 1.72 8.33
N GLU A 49 -6.69 2.50 8.60
CA GLU A 49 -6.61 3.55 9.60
C GLU A 49 -6.32 2.99 11.00
N VAL A 50 -7.01 1.91 11.36
CA VAL A 50 -6.79 1.25 12.66
C VAL A 50 -5.36 0.74 12.76
N PHE A 51 -4.86 0.08 11.73
CA PHE A 51 -3.49 -0.44 11.75
C PHE A 51 -2.45 0.67 11.78
N HIS A 52 -2.71 1.77 11.10
CA HIS A 52 -1.85 2.95 11.22
C HIS A 52 -1.80 3.44 12.66
N ASP A 53 -2.94 3.56 13.31
CA ASP A 53 -3.01 4.03 14.70
C ASP A 53 -2.34 3.05 15.65
N LEU A 54 -2.35 1.76 15.33
CA LEU A 54 -1.65 0.74 16.11
C LEU A 54 -0.14 0.70 15.84
N GLY A 55 0.34 1.48 14.89
CA GLY A 55 1.77 1.62 14.62
C GLY A 55 2.33 0.68 13.55
N ALA A 56 1.49 0.19 12.63
CA ALA A 56 1.99 -0.61 11.51
C ALA A 56 3.07 0.16 10.75
N SER A 57 4.17 -0.51 10.43
CA SER A 57 5.28 0.10 9.71
C SER A 57 4.93 0.40 8.27
N PHE A 58 4.22 -0.50 7.63
CA PHE A 58 3.71 -0.33 6.27
C PHE A 58 2.57 -1.32 6.06
N VAL A 59 1.85 -1.13 4.97
CA VAL A 59 0.83 -2.08 4.53
C VAL A 59 1.18 -2.56 3.13
N SER A 60 0.78 -3.78 2.79
CA SER A 60 0.96 -4.30 1.45
C SER A 60 -0.40 -4.71 0.88
N VAL A 61 -0.51 -4.64 -0.44
CA VAL A 61 -1.71 -5.08 -1.14
C VAL A 61 -1.30 -6.15 -2.13
N THR A 62 -1.92 -7.31 -2.03
CA THR A 62 -1.65 -8.40 -2.96
C THR A 62 -2.29 -8.08 -4.31
N TYR A 63 -1.55 -8.33 -5.37
CA TYR A 63 -2.06 -8.18 -6.71
C TYR A 63 -2.79 -9.46 -7.11
N GLY A 64 -4.07 -9.34 -7.46
CA GLY A 64 -4.82 -10.48 -7.95
C GLY A 64 -4.36 -10.89 -9.34
N ALA A 65 -4.16 -12.19 -9.55
CA ALA A 65 -3.69 -12.72 -10.83
C ALA A 65 -4.73 -12.60 -11.94
N GLY A 66 -6.01 -12.41 -11.61
CA GLY A 66 -7.06 -12.21 -12.59
C GLY A 66 -7.18 -10.76 -13.01
N GLY A 67 -7.45 -10.51 -14.27
CA GLY A 67 -7.58 -9.16 -14.80
C GLY A 67 -8.60 -8.29 -14.09
N SER A 68 -9.63 -8.90 -13.48
CA SER A 68 -10.70 -8.18 -12.81
C SER A 68 -10.26 -7.45 -11.54
N THR A 69 -9.15 -7.86 -10.92
CA THR A 69 -8.67 -7.24 -9.68
C THR A 69 -7.57 -6.19 -9.91
N ARG A 70 -7.04 -6.14 -11.13
CA ARG A 70 -5.91 -5.27 -11.45
C ARG A 70 -6.22 -3.79 -11.22
N GLU A 71 -7.33 -3.34 -11.76
CA GLU A 71 -7.75 -1.95 -11.63
C GLU A 71 -8.12 -1.60 -10.20
N ARG A 72 -8.77 -2.53 -9.52
CA ARG A 72 -9.15 -2.33 -8.12
C ARG A 72 -7.92 -2.26 -7.23
N THR A 73 -6.92 -3.09 -7.46
CA THR A 73 -5.66 -3.02 -6.71
C THR A 73 -4.97 -1.68 -6.92
N ALA A 74 -4.94 -1.17 -8.15
CA ALA A 74 -4.36 0.12 -8.44
C ALA A 74 -5.11 1.25 -7.74
N ARG A 75 -6.43 1.18 -7.71
CA ARG A 75 -7.26 2.18 -7.03
C ARG A 75 -7.03 2.17 -5.53
N VAL A 76 -6.96 0.97 -4.94
CA VAL A 76 -6.69 0.81 -3.51
C VAL A 76 -5.31 1.37 -3.17
N ALA A 77 -4.30 1.03 -3.96
CA ALA A 77 -2.95 1.54 -3.74
C ALA A 77 -2.89 3.06 -3.81
N ARG A 78 -3.59 3.64 -4.80
CA ARG A 78 -3.65 5.09 -4.94
C ARG A 78 -4.28 5.75 -3.72
N ARG A 79 -5.37 5.19 -3.23
CA ARG A 79 -6.05 5.76 -2.06
C ARG A 79 -5.24 5.60 -0.78
N LEU A 80 -4.62 4.43 -0.59
CA LEU A 80 -3.77 4.21 0.57
C LEU A 80 -2.55 5.12 0.57
N SER A 81 -2.00 5.42 -0.59
CA SER A 81 -0.83 6.29 -0.70
C SER A 81 -1.11 7.72 -0.27
N ARG A 82 -2.37 8.13 -0.22
CA ARG A 82 -2.78 9.46 0.26
C ARG A 82 -2.92 9.51 1.78
N GLN A 83 -2.89 8.38 2.45
CA GLN A 83 -2.89 8.30 3.90
C GLN A 83 -1.44 8.28 4.40
N PRO A 84 -1.20 8.57 5.67
CA PRO A 84 0.16 8.53 6.23
C PRO A 84 0.66 7.10 6.44
N LEU A 85 0.53 6.27 5.41
CA LEU A 85 0.95 4.87 5.40
C LEU A 85 1.85 4.62 4.22
N THR A 86 2.97 3.99 4.46
CA THR A 86 3.80 3.48 3.37
C THR A 86 3.11 2.23 2.80
N THR A 87 2.92 2.21 1.50
CA THR A 87 2.19 1.13 0.84
C THR A 87 3.09 0.39 -0.13
N LEU A 88 3.09 -0.93 -0.03
CA LEU A 88 3.81 -1.83 -0.93
C LEU A 88 2.78 -2.59 -1.75
N VAL A 89 2.94 -2.59 -3.07
CA VAL A 89 2.07 -3.35 -3.96
C VAL A 89 2.84 -4.55 -4.50
N HIS A 90 2.23 -5.73 -4.41
CA HIS A 90 2.78 -6.93 -5.01
C HIS A 90 2.28 -7.03 -6.45
N LEU A 91 3.19 -7.25 -7.39
CA LEU A 91 2.85 -7.41 -8.79
C LEU A 91 3.14 -8.84 -9.22
N THR A 92 2.13 -9.53 -9.74
CA THR A 92 2.27 -10.85 -10.31
C THR A 92 2.53 -10.72 -11.81
N LEU A 93 3.59 -11.38 -12.29
CA LEU A 93 3.98 -11.28 -13.71
C LEU A 93 3.23 -12.27 -14.60
N VAL A 94 2.61 -13.28 -14.00
CA VAL A 94 1.89 -14.32 -14.75
C VAL A 94 0.71 -13.71 -15.52
N ASP A 95 0.51 -14.18 -16.73
CA ASP A 95 -0.59 -13.79 -17.62
C ASP A 95 -0.56 -12.33 -18.08
N HIS A 96 0.62 -11.72 -18.04
CA HIS A 96 0.80 -10.37 -18.59
C HIS A 96 1.81 -10.36 -19.74
N THR A 97 1.57 -9.52 -20.72
CA THR A 97 2.59 -9.22 -21.73
C THR A 97 3.58 -8.21 -21.17
N VAL A 98 4.73 -8.07 -21.82
CA VAL A 98 5.74 -7.08 -21.42
C VAL A 98 5.13 -5.66 -21.50
N GLU A 99 4.36 -5.39 -22.53
CA GLU A 99 3.72 -4.09 -22.73
C GLU A 99 2.73 -3.78 -21.59
N GLU A 100 1.94 -4.77 -21.19
CA GLU A 100 1.02 -4.62 -20.06
C GLU A 100 1.76 -4.34 -18.75
N LEU A 101 2.87 -5.05 -18.52
CA LEU A 101 3.67 -4.83 -17.32
C LEU A 101 4.28 -3.44 -17.28
N GLU A 102 4.77 -2.95 -18.41
CA GLU A 102 5.30 -1.59 -18.48
C GLU A 102 4.24 -0.55 -18.14
N GLU A 103 3.02 -0.73 -18.67
CA GLU A 103 1.92 0.17 -18.41
C GLU A 103 1.53 0.16 -16.92
N ILE A 104 1.44 -1.04 -16.33
CA ILE A 104 1.11 -1.18 -14.92
C ILE A 104 2.16 -0.50 -14.04
N LEU A 105 3.44 -0.74 -14.33
CA LEU A 105 4.53 -0.16 -13.55
C LEU A 105 4.58 1.36 -13.66
N ARG A 106 4.29 1.92 -14.84
CA ARG A 106 4.18 3.36 -15.01
C ARG A 106 3.06 3.93 -14.14
N GLY A 107 1.91 3.25 -14.11
CA GLY A 107 0.80 3.65 -13.27
C GLY A 107 1.18 3.71 -11.79
N TYR A 108 1.88 2.70 -11.31
CA TYR A 108 2.34 2.70 -9.91
C TYR A 108 3.41 3.75 -9.64
N ALA A 109 4.29 3.99 -10.60
CA ALA A 109 5.31 5.04 -10.44
C ALA A 109 4.66 6.42 -10.29
N GLU A 110 3.57 6.68 -11.01
CA GLU A 110 2.84 7.93 -10.88
C GLU A 110 2.15 8.06 -9.52
N ILE A 111 1.61 6.97 -8.99
CA ILE A 111 1.00 6.97 -7.65
C ILE A 111 2.04 7.30 -6.59
N GLY A 112 3.26 6.80 -6.73
CA GLY A 112 4.33 6.99 -5.75
C GLY A 112 4.93 8.37 -5.71
N ARG A 113 4.52 9.22 -6.60
CA ARG A 113 4.96 10.61 -6.60
C ARG A 113 4.03 11.45 -5.73
#